data_c9d91ef53f0da8ae2836a6ef7c551661
#
_entry.id   c9d91ef53f0da8ae2836a6ef7c551661
#
_cell.length_a   1.000
_cell.length_b   1.000
_cell.length_c   1.000
_cell.angle_alpha   90.00
_cell.angle_beta   90.00
_cell.angle_gamma   90.00
#
_symmetry.space_group_name_H-M   'P 1'
#
loop_
_entity.id
_entity.type
_entity.pdbx_description
1 polymer ?
#
loop_
_entity_poly.entity_id
_entity_poly.type
_entity_poly.pdbx_seq_one_letter_code
_entity_poly.pdbx_strand_id
1 'polypeptide(L)'
;MNPIINDLVAEYGVGEDKIGIIGSAFIILGAVVSLIFGYLADKKSRKMLLAFVVLVGEIPCFLTGFEYFTRTYEQLLILRILTGLGIGGIFPLTFSLIGDYFPAGQRGIINAMVTTAWGVGQILGQTLAGFLSGPYGWRLPFIIAAVPNFVLVPLFVLVAREPKRGAQEEELSEVIEQGLEYREKIKFSDLKEIFKNKTNILGFLQGIPGSLPWGLIPFFIVPFYELHKGFSRGMATILSLFLGIGATVGGIFGGWMGDKIYKKSPRMLPVFNAVFILLGVIPGFFLMGLNYGSDPGWNELILPLIFSFCTGVVVSLPAPNIKSILINVNPPEHRGTVFSIHNLTDSLGRGVGPLIGGFLVVSQGYQWTMYFAVFAWIPCGLIYLWMYRTIDNDLDTLRGYLKRKREKIIGM
;
A
#
# COMPACT_ATOMS: atom_id res chain seq x y z
N MET A 1 -10.22 4.17 -10.19
CA MET A 1 -10.14 5.33 -11.15
C MET A 1 -9.30 5.02 -12.38
N ASN A 2 -8.27 4.20 -12.30
CA ASN A 2 -7.35 3.92 -13.41
C ASN A 2 -8.06 3.67 -14.78
N PRO A 3 -9.02 2.73 -14.91
CA PRO A 3 -9.63 2.45 -16.22
C PRO A 3 -10.52 3.57 -16.77
N ILE A 4 -10.83 4.59 -15.99
CA ILE A 4 -11.77 5.69 -16.36
C ILE A 4 -11.09 7.05 -16.51
N ILE A 5 -9.74 7.12 -16.48
CA ILE A 5 -9.02 8.39 -16.57
C ILE A 5 -9.38 9.13 -17.84
N ASN A 6 -9.42 8.42 -18.97
CA ASN A 6 -9.74 9.01 -20.27
C ASN A 6 -11.16 9.59 -20.31
N ASP A 7 -12.13 8.92 -19.65
CA ASP A 7 -13.50 9.40 -19.56
C ASP A 7 -13.57 10.70 -18.75
N LEU A 8 -12.80 10.77 -17.64
CA LEU A 8 -12.74 11.97 -16.80
C LEU A 8 -12.06 13.14 -17.50
N VAL A 9 -10.95 12.89 -18.21
CA VAL A 9 -10.26 13.90 -19.03
C VAL A 9 -11.22 14.48 -20.09
N ALA A 10 -11.93 13.59 -20.80
CA ALA A 10 -12.87 14.00 -21.84
C ALA A 10 -14.08 14.76 -21.29
N GLU A 11 -14.66 14.31 -20.16
CA GLU A 11 -15.87 14.92 -19.61
C GLU A 11 -15.62 16.27 -18.97
N TYR A 12 -14.51 16.41 -18.21
CA TYR A 12 -14.22 17.67 -17.52
C TYR A 12 -13.35 18.64 -18.32
N GLY A 13 -12.84 18.23 -19.49
CA GLY A 13 -11.94 19.06 -20.30
C GLY A 13 -10.64 19.44 -19.57
N VAL A 14 -10.15 18.56 -18.70
CA VAL A 14 -8.92 18.77 -17.89
C VAL A 14 -7.80 17.86 -18.35
N GLY A 15 -6.56 18.23 -18.07
CA GLY A 15 -5.40 17.39 -18.34
C GLY A 15 -5.24 16.26 -17.29
N GLU A 16 -4.37 15.29 -17.61
CA GLU A 16 -4.01 14.18 -16.73
C GLU A 16 -3.35 14.65 -15.43
N ASP A 17 -2.75 15.85 -15.42
CA ASP A 17 -2.22 16.51 -14.23
C ASP A 17 -3.30 16.74 -13.17
N LYS A 18 -4.47 17.22 -13.59
CA LYS A 18 -5.62 17.41 -12.71
C LYS A 18 -6.16 16.07 -12.19
N ILE A 19 -6.22 15.05 -13.04
CA ILE A 19 -6.62 13.70 -12.60
C ILE A 19 -5.58 13.10 -11.66
N GLY A 20 -4.29 13.34 -11.88
CA GLY A 20 -3.20 12.98 -10.97
C GLY A 20 -3.35 13.60 -9.58
N ILE A 21 -3.79 14.87 -9.49
CA ILE A 21 -4.10 15.55 -8.22
C ILE A 21 -5.18 14.79 -7.44
N ILE A 22 -6.24 14.35 -8.11
CA ILE A 22 -7.32 13.56 -7.48
C ILE A 22 -6.75 12.27 -6.86
N GLY A 23 -5.94 11.53 -7.63
CA GLY A 23 -5.31 10.28 -7.15
C GLY A 23 -4.39 10.51 -5.96
N SER A 24 -3.56 11.55 -6.02
CA SER A 24 -2.63 11.91 -4.95
C SER A 24 -3.34 12.41 -3.70
N ALA A 25 -4.31 13.28 -3.84
CA ALA A 25 -5.10 13.79 -2.71
C ALA A 25 -5.79 12.64 -1.95
N PHE A 26 -6.38 11.69 -2.69
CA PHE A 26 -6.98 10.50 -2.13
C PHE A 26 -6.02 9.67 -1.26
N ILE A 27 -4.79 9.41 -1.73
CA ILE A 27 -3.81 8.57 -1.03
C ILE A 27 -3.14 9.34 0.11
N ILE A 28 -2.67 10.57 -0.13
CA ILE A 28 -1.89 11.34 0.85
C ILE A 28 -2.77 11.73 2.04
N LEU A 29 -3.98 12.21 1.79
CA LEU A 29 -4.90 12.57 2.87
C LEU A 29 -5.32 11.35 3.68
N GLY A 30 -5.56 10.21 3.01
CA GLY A 30 -5.79 8.95 3.70
C GLY A 30 -4.63 8.57 4.61
N ALA A 31 -3.39 8.69 4.15
CA ALA A 31 -2.20 8.40 4.95
C ALA A 31 -2.07 9.32 6.18
N VAL A 32 -2.31 10.63 6.03
CA VAL A 32 -2.29 11.58 7.16
C VAL A 32 -3.38 11.26 8.17
N VAL A 33 -4.59 11.00 7.71
CA VAL A 33 -5.74 10.72 8.57
C VAL A 33 -5.62 9.37 9.27
N SER A 34 -4.87 8.42 8.71
CA SER A 34 -4.59 7.14 9.36
C SER A 34 -3.91 7.29 10.73
N LEU A 35 -3.05 8.30 10.90
CA LEU A 35 -2.43 8.63 12.19
C LEU A 35 -3.48 9.10 13.22
N ILE A 36 -4.44 9.89 12.77
CA ILE A 36 -5.54 10.40 13.63
C ILE A 36 -6.42 9.23 14.07
N PHE A 37 -6.79 8.33 13.16
CA PHE A 37 -7.60 7.16 13.51
C PHE A 37 -6.85 6.14 14.34
N GLY A 38 -5.52 5.99 14.14
CA GLY A 38 -4.68 5.22 15.04
C GLY A 38 -4.74 5.74 16.49
N TYR A 39 -4.62 7.05 16.68
CA TYR A 39 -4.76 7.68 18.00
C TYR A 39 -6.18 7.56 18.58
N LEU A 40 -7.22 7.72 17.74
CA LEU A 40 -8.61 7.59 18.19
C LEU A 40 -8.95 6.14 18.55
N ALA A 41 -8.32 5.15 17.88
CA ALA A 41 -8.46 3.73 18.22
C ALA A 41 -8.09 3.45 19.67
N ASP A 42 -7.16 4.22 20.24
CA ASP A 42 -6.76 4.09 21.63
C ASP A 42 -7.72 4.73 22.63
N LYS A 43 -8.63 5.60 22.18
CA LYS A 43 -9.53 6.37 23.07
C LYS A 43 -11.00 6.06 22.93
N LYS A 44 -11.44 5.54 21.78
CA LYS A 44 -12.84 5.32 21.45
C LYS A 44 -13.12 3.86 21.14
N SER A 45 -14.39 3.49 20.97
CA SER A 45 -14.79 2.19 20.46
C SER A 45 -14.28 2.02 19.01
N ARG A 46 -13.41 1.03 18.79
CA ARG A 46 -12.83 0.74 17.48
C ARG A 46 -13.86 0.20 16.51
N LYS A 47 -14.83 -0.57 17.02
CA LYS A 47 -15.99 -1.04 16.25
C LYS A 47 -16.77 0.14 15.66
N MET A 48 -17.16 1.12 16.49
CA MET A 48 -17.92 2.28 16.03
C MET A 48 -17.08 3.21 15.13
N LEU A 49 -15.79 3.37 15.43
CA LEU A 49 -14.88 4.12 14.57
C LEU A 49 -14.72 3.45 13.20
N LEU A 50 -14.60 2.11 13.15
CA LEU A 50 -14.50 1.38 11.87
C LEU A 50 -15.77 1.55 11.05
N ALA A 51 -16.94 1.40 11.65
CA ALA A 51 -18.22 1.67 10.97
C ALA A 51 -18.30 3.12 10.44
N PHE A 52 -17.88 4.08 11.25
CA PHE A 52 -17.87 5.50 10.88
C PHE A 52 -16.91 5.78 9.70
N VAL A 53 -15.68 5.29 9.74
CA VAL A 53 -14.71 5.56 8.66
C VAL A 53 -15.12 4.89 7.35
N VAL A 54 -15.72 3.70 7.40
CA VAL A 54 -16.25 3.06 6.20
C VAL A 54 -17.35 3.93 5.59
N LEU A 55 -18.32 4.43 6.38
CA LEU A 55 -19.38 5.31 5.87
C LEU A 55 -18.84 6.65 5.36
N VAL A 56 -17.83 7.23 6.02
CA VAL A 56 -17.16 8.46 5.54
C VAL A 56 -16.53 8.26 4.16
N GLY A 57 -16.03 7.06 3.86
CA GLY A 57 -15.52 6.72 2.53
C GLY A 57 -16.59 6.35 1.52
N GLU A 58 -17.58 5.53 1.93
CA GLU A 58 -18.56 4.94 1.02
C GLU A 58 -19.67 5.90 0.58
N ILE A 59 -20.09 6.83 1.45
CA ILE A 59 -21.10 7.83 1.07
C ILE A 59 -20.59 8.71 -0.09
N PRO A 60 -19.38 9.32 -0.04
CA PRO A 60 -18.85 10.05 -1.18
C PRO A 60 -18.57 9.16 -2.39
N CYS A 61 -18.18 7.90 -2.17
CA CYS A 61 -18.01 6.92 -3.25
C CYS A 61 -19.32 6.70 -3.99
N PHE A 62 -20.40 6.44 -3.27
CA PHE A 62 -21.75 6.28 -3.82
C PHE A 62 -22.23 7.54 -4.55
N LEU A 63 -22.05 8.72 -3.94
CA LEU A 63 -22.43 10.00 -4.54
C LEU A 63 -21.68 10.29 -5.84
N THR A 64 -20.47 9.77 -6.00
CA THR A 64 -19.70 9.88 -7.26
C THR A 64 -20.44 9.21 -8.44
N GLY A 65 -21.30 8.24 -8.17
CA GLY A 65 -22.11 7.57 -9.19
C GLY A 65 -23.24 8.41 -9.76
N PHE A 66 -23.50 9.60 -9.22
CA PHE A 66 -24.59 10.46 -9.68
C PHE A 66 -24.05 11.75 -10.29
N GLU A 67 -24.51 12.07 -11.51
CA GLU A 67 -24.06 13.25 -12.26
C GLU A 67 -24.29 14.56 -11.48
N TYR A 68 -25.40 14.65 -10.74
CA TYR A 68 -25.71 15.83 -9.93
C TYR A 68 -24.58 16.24 -8.97
N PHE A 69 -23.85 15.27 -8.40
CA PHE A 69 -22.76 15.49 -7.45
C PHE A 69 -21.37 15.51 -8.11
N THR A 70 -21.30 15.30 -9.45
CA THR A 70 -20.05 15.23 -10.20
C THR A 70 -20.14 16.00 -11.52
N ARG A 71 -20.80 17.16 -11.52
CA ARG A 71 -20.89 18.03 -12.70
C ARG A 71 -19.61 18.76 -13.00
N THR A 72 -18.83 19.08 -11.97
CA THR A 72 -17.56 19.78 -12.10
C THR A 72 -16.41 18.96 -11.55
N TYR A 73 -15.20 19.26 -12.03
CA TYR A 73 -13.97 18.64 -11.53
C TYR A 73 -13.81 18.84 -10.02
N GLU A 74 -14.11 20.01 -9.47
CA GLU A 74 -14.00 20.34 -8.05
C GLU A 74 -14.92 19.48 -7.20
N GLN A 75 -16.14 19.23 -7.66
CA GLN A 75 -17.07 18.33 -6.97
C GLN A 75 -16.51 16.91 -6.90
N LEU A 76 -16.00 16.39 -8.02
CA LEU A 76 -15.32 15.08 -8.03
C LEU A 76 -14.12 15.05 -7.10
N LEU A 77 -13.26 16.08 -7.13
CA LEU A 77 -12.09 16.19 -6.26
C LEU A 77 -12.49 16.12 -4.77
N ILE A 78 -13.50 16.89 -4.36
CA ILE A 78 -14.01 16.88 -2.98
C ILE A 78 -14.50 15.48 -2.58
N LEU A 79 -15.29 14.83 -3.42
CA LEU A 79 -15.77 13.47 -3.13
C LEU A 79 -14.62 12.45 -3.03
N ARG A 80 -13.58 12.59 -3.85
CA ARG A 80 -12.40 11.72 -3.78
C ARG A 80 -11.56 11.97 -2.52
N ILE A 81 -11.41 13.23 -2.12
CA ILE A 81 -10.78 13.59 -0.84
C ILE A 81 -11.53 12.94 0.32
N LEU A 82 -12.83 13.09 0.40
CA LEU A 82 -13.66 12.50 1.47
C LEU A 82 -13.57 10.96 1.47
N THR A 83 -13.60 10.33 0.28
CA THR A 83 -13.38 8.88 0.16
C THR A 83 -12.00 8.47 0.71
N GLY A 84 -10.94 9.25 0.41
CA GLY A 84 -9.59 9.01 0.92
C GLY A 84 -9.50 9.10 2.44
N LEU A 85 -10.21 10.05 3.07
CA LEU A 85 -10.29 10.16 4.53
C LEU A 85 -10.87 8.89 5.17
N GLY A 86 -11.93 8.31 4.58
CA GLY A 86 -12.52 7.06 5.03
C GLY A 86 -11.52 5.90 4.96
N ILE A 87 -10.86 5.72 3.80
CA ILE A 87 -9.88 4.63 3.61
C ILE A 87 -8.72 4.71 4.59
N GLY A 88 -8.26 5.93 4.94
CA GLY A 88 -7.16 6.13 5.88
C GLY A 88 -7.38 5.51 7.25
N GLY A 89 -8.62 5.41 7.73
CA GLY A 89 -8.95 4.83 9.03
C GLY A 89 -9.08 3.30 9.03
N ILE A 90 -9.31 2.67 7.89
CA ILE A 90 -9.66 1.23 7.82
C ILE A 90 -8.54 0.36 8.39
N PHE A 91 -7.31 0.50 7.91
CA PHE A 91 -6.20 -0.36 8.33
C PHE A 91 -5.85 -0.25 9.81
N PRO A 92 -5.58 0.94 10.40
CA PRO A 92 -5.21 1.03 11.80
C PRO A 92 -6.31 0.49 12.72
N LEU A 93 -7.57 0.72 12.41
CA LEU A 93 -8.69 0.20 13.20
C LEU A 93 -8.85 -1.32 13.07
N THR A 94 -8.74 -1.85 11.85
CA THR A 94 -8.85 -3.29 11.60
C THR A 94 -7.75 -4.07 12.30
N PHE A 95 -6.48 -3.65 12.15
CA PHE A 95 -5.37 -4.33 12.80
C PHE A 95 -5.38 -4.19 14.32
N SER A 96 -5.87 -3.07 14.86
CA SER A 96 -6.10 -2.91 16.28
C SER A 96 -7.17 -3.87 16.81
N LEU A 97 -8.27 -4.08 16.07
CA LEU A 97 -9.30 -5.05 16.44
C LEU A 97 -8.78 -6.50 16.37
N ILE A 98 -8.03 -6.85 15.32
CA ILE A 98 -7.46 -8.20 15.16
C ILE A 98 -6.56 -8.54 16.33
N GLY A 99 -5.75 -7.60 16.82
CA GLY A 99 -4.87 -7.80 17.97
C GLY A 99 -5.59 -8.24 19.24
N ASP A 100 -6.83 -7.79 19.43
CA ASP A 100 -7.62 -8.09 20.62
C ASP A 100 -8.69 -9.18 20.42
N TYR A 101 -9.05 -9.49 19.16
CA TYR A 101 -9.95 -10.62 18.86
C TYR A 101 -9.23 -11.97 18.81
N PHE A 102 -7.96 -11.98 18.37
CA PHE A 102 -7.25 -13.22 18.06
C PHE A 102 -5.95 -13.33 18.85
N PRO A 103 -5.63 -14.52 19.40
CA PRO A 103 -4.36 -14.77 20.06
C PRO A 103 -3.19 -14.63 19.10
N ALA A 104 -2.00 -14.36 19.63
CA ALA A 104 -0.78 -14.07 18.87
C ALA A 104 -0.49 -15.10 17.76
N GLY A 105 -0.70 -16.39 18.06
CA GLY A 105 -0.47 -17.47 17.10
C GLY A 105 -1.41 -17.51 15.89
N GLN A 106 -2.54 -16.79 15.92
CA GLN A 106 -3.52 -16.74 14.82
C GLN A 106 -3.49 -15.40 14.05
N ARG A 107 -2.90 -14.35 14.62
CA ARG A 107 -2.88 -13.00 14.02
C ARG A 107 -2.25 -12.98 12.62
N GLY A 108 -1.22 -13.80 12.39
CA GLY A 108 -0.55 -13.90 11.09
C GLY A 108 -1.50 -14.35 9.98
N ILE A 109 -2.26 -15.39 10.20
CA ILE A 109 -3.26 -15.90 9.24
C ILE A 109 -4.38 -14.87 9.00
N ILE A 110 -4.90 -14.27 10.06
CA ILE A 110 -5.98 -13.27 9.94
C ILE A 110 -5.49 -12.02 9.18
N ASN A 111 -4.28 -11.53 9.47
CA ASN A 111 -3.68 -10.42 8.73
C ASN A 111 -3.48 -10.76 7.25
N ALA A 112 -3.07 -11.99 6.94
CA ALA A 112 -2.96 -12.46 5.56
C ALA A 112 -4.34 -12.49 4.87
N MET A 113 -5.39 -12.95 5.55
CA MET A 113 -6.77 -12.93 5.02
C MET A 113 -7.25 -11.50 4.71
N VAL A 114 -7.02 -10.54 5.63
CA VAL A 114 -7.39 -9.12 5.43
C VAL A 114 -6.61 -8.52 4.26
N THR A 115 -5.32 -8.79 4.15
CA THR A 115 -4.50 -8.31 3.03
C THR A 115 -4.93 -8.93 1.71
N THR A 116 -5.30 -10.21 1.70
CA THR A 116 -5.86 -10.89 0.52
C THR A 116 -7.20 -10.29 0.13
N ALA A 117 -8.10 -10.05 1.08
CA ALA A 117 -9.39 -9.40 0.83
C ALA A 117 -9.21 -7.99 0.23
N TRP A 118 -8.22 -7.22 0.72
CA TRP A 118 -7.84 -5.95 0.12
C TRP A 118 -7.41 -6.10 -1.35
N GLY A 119 -6.53 -7.05 -1.65
CA GLY A 119 -6.08 -7.34 -3.01
C GLY A 119 -7.23 -7.75 -3.93
N VAL A 120 -8.10 -8.64 -3.46
CA VAL A 120 -9.32 -9.06 -4.20
C VAL A 120 -10.24 -7.86 -4.45
N GLY A 121 -10.46 -7.01 -3.45
CA GLY A 121 -11.26 -5.78 -3.62
C GLY A 121 -10.68 -4.83 -4.68
N GLN A 122 -9.35 -4.69 -4.73
CA GLN A 122 -8.69 -3.90 -5.79
C GLN A 122 -8.91 -4.49 -7.18
N ILE A 123 -8.78 -5.81 -7.32
CA ILE A 123 -9.02 -6.52 -8.57
C ILE A 123 -10.48 -6.32 -9.02
N LEU A 124 -11.43 -6.56 -8.13
CA LEU A 124 -12.87 -6.40 -8.43
C LEU A 124 -13.19 -4.96 -8.83
N GLY A 125 -12.69 -3.96 -8.10
CA GLY A 125 -12.91 -2.55 -8.43
C GLY A 125 -12.34 -2.15 -9.79
N GLN A 126 -11.13 -2.61 -10.13
CA GLN A 126 -10.54 -2.37 -11.47
C GLN A 126 -11.32 -3.08 -12.57
N THR A 127 -11.73 -4.32 -12.34
CA THR A 127 -12.54 -5.10 -13.30
C THR A 127 -13.89 -4.41 -13.56
N LEU A 128 -14.60 -4.04 -12.50
CA LEU A 128 -15.86 -3.29 -12.64
C LEU A 128 -15.67 -2.00 -13.44
N ALA A 129 -14.65 -1.21 -13.09
CA ALA A 129 -14.37 0.04 -13.80
C ALA A 129 -13.95 -0.22 -15.27
N GLY A 130 -13.09 -1.20 -15.52
CA GLY A 130 -12.57 -1.46 -16.87
C GLY A 130 -13.61 -2.02 -17.86
N PHE A 131 -14.53 -2.85 -17.39
CA PHE A 131 -15.52 -3.50 -18.26
C PHE A 131 -16.89 -2.82 -18.29
N LEU A 132 -17.29 -2.15 -17.20
CA LEU A 132 -18.60 -1.52 -17.15
C LEU A 132 -18.60 -0.05 -17.58
N SER A 133 -17.47 0.67 -17.46
CA SER A 133 -17.43 2.09 -17.79
C SER A 133 -17.69 2.37 -19.29
N GLY A 134 -17.23 1.50 -20.19
CA GLY A 134 -17.46 1.65 -21.62
C GLY A 134 -18.97 1.63 -21.98
N PRO A 135 -19.70 0.53 -21.70
CA PRO A 135 -21.10 0.40 -22.10
C PRO A 135 -22.09 1.16 -21.22
N TYR A 136 -21.76 1.42 -19.93
CA TYR A 136 -22.73 1.97 -18.96
C TYR A 136 -22.29 3.31 -18.33
N GLY A 137 -21.15 3.85 -18.78
CA GLY A 137 -20.57 5.06 -18.22
C GLY A 137 -19.74 4.82 -16.96
N TRP A 138 -18.78 5.71 -16.72
CA TRP A 138 -17.79 5.58 -15.64
C TRP A 138 -18.35 5.73 -14.22
N ARG A 139 -19.58 6.20 -14.09
CA ARG A 139 -20.25 6.43 -12.80
C ARG A 139 -20.81 5.14 -12.17
N LEU A 140 -21.31 4.22 -12.99
CA LEU A 140 -21.98 3.00 -12.50
C LEU A 140 -21.07 2.11 -11.61
N PRO A 141 -19.78 1.90 -11.93
CA PRO A 141 -18.89 1.13 -11.07
C PRO A 141 -18.81 1.65 -9.62
N PHE A 142 -18.90 2.95 -9.38
CA PHE A 142 -18.87 3.52 -8.03
C PHE A 142 -20.14 3.18 -7.24
N ILE A 143 -21.30 3.16 -7.87
CA ILE A 143 -22.56 2.75 -7.24
C ILE A 143 -22.48 1.28 -6.84
N ILE A 144 -22.09 0.41 -7.78
CA ILE A 144 -22.00 -1.05 -7.54
C ILE A 144 -21.00 -1.36 -6.43
N ALA A 145 -19.87 -0.68 -6.38
CA ALA A 145 -18.85 -0.89 -5.36
C ALA A 145 -19.34 -0.44 -3.96
N ALA A 146 -20.06 0.67 -3.87
CA ALA A 146 -20.49 1.24 -2.59
C ALA A 146 -21.70 0.56 -1.96
N VAL A 147 -22.69 0.12 -2.78
CA VAL A 147 -23.97 -0.42 -2.31
C VAL A 147 -23.84 -1.56 -1.29
N PRO A 148 -22.95 -2.57 -1.47
CA PRO A 148 -22.82 -3.66 -0.48
C PRO A 148 -22.43 -3.16 0.91
N ASN A 149 -21.65 -2.09 1.02
CA ASN A 149 -21.18 -1.59 2.31
C ASN A 149 -22.31 -0.93 3.14
N PHE A 150 -23.35 -0.38 2.50
CA PHE A 150 -24.53 0.13 3.22
C PHE A 150 -25.33 -0.99 3.92
N VAL A 151 -25.18 -2.24 3.49
CA VAL A 151 -25.76 -3.41 4.17
C VAL A 151 -24.74 -4.01 5.15
N LEU A 152 -23.48 -4.12 4.75
CA LEU A 152 -22.43 -4.76 5.57
C LEU A 152 -22.08 -3.95 6.82
N VAL A 153 -22.09 -2.60 6.76
CA VAL A 153 -21.76 -1.77 7.93
C VAL A 153 -22.80 -1.90 9.04
N PRO A 154 -24.13 -1.75 8.81
CA PRO A 154 -25.12 -2.02 9.83
C PRO A 154 -25.05 -3.45 10.37
N LEU A 155 -24.87 -4.45 9.51
CA LEU A 155 -24.70 -5.85 9.91
C LEU A 155 -23.48 -6.02 10.82
N PHE A 156 -22.34 -5.42 10.48
CA PHE A 156 -21.15 -5.41 11.31
C PHE A 156 -21.42 -4.77 12.68
N VAL A 157 -22.11 -3.63 12.71
CA VAL A 157 -22.45 -2.94 13.97
C VAL A 157 -23.38 -3.78 14.85
N LEU A 158 -24.28 -4.55 14.26
CA LEU A 158 -25.19 -5.41 15.01
C LEU A 158 -24.50 -6.68 15.54
N VAL A 159 -23.65 -7.32 14.75
CA VAL A 159 -23.06 -8.64 15.05
C VAL A 159 -21.74 -8.52 15.81
N ALA A 160 -20.85 -7.60 15.44
CA ALA A 160 -19.55 -7.50 16.06
C ALA A 160 -19.64 -6.96 17.49
N ARG A 161 -18.81 -7.48 18.38
CA ARG A 161 -18.67 -7.00 19.77
C ARG A 161 -17.37 -6.20 19.87
N GLU A 162 -17.32 -5.20 20.74
CA GLU A 162 -16.07 -4.48 21.03
C GLU A 162 -15.21 -5.39 21.94
N PRO A 163 -14.01 -5.82 21.51
CA PRO A 163 -13.14 -6.64 22.35
C PRO A 163 -12.51 -5.79 23.45
N LYS A 164 -12.26 -6.41 24.63
CA LYS A 164 -11.44 -5.77 25.66
C LYS A 164 -10.01 -5.64 25.15
N ARG A 165 -9.34 -4.54 25.48
CA ARG A 165 -7.96 -4.30 25.07
C ARG A 165 -7.00 -5.25 25.77
N GLY A 166 -6.06 -5.82 24.98
CA GLY A 166 -5.09 -6.79 25.49
C GLY A 166 -5.69 -8.13 25.89
N ALA A 167 -6.97 -8.40 25.56
CA ALA A 167 -7.67 -9.61 26.00
C ALA A 167 -7.03 -10.92 25.55
N GLN A 168 -6.16 -10.86 24.55
CA GLN A 168 -5.52 -12.03 23.94
C GLN A 168 -3.98 -12.07 24.16
N GLU A 169 -3.44 -11.25 25.07
CA GLU A 169 -2.02 -11.29 25.45
C GLU A 169 -1.85 -12.24 26.66
N GLU A 170 -1.21 -13.40 26.48
CA GLU A 170 -0.97 -14.37 27.55
C GLU A 170 -0.18 -13.76 28.72
N GLU A 171 0.77 -12.89 28.42
CA GLU A 171 1.59 -12.16 29.41
C GLU A 171 0.80 -11.11 30.20
N LEU A 172 -0.36 -10.68 29.69
CA LEU A 172 -1.24 -9.72 30.36
C LEU A 172 -2.46 -10.39 31.00
N SER A 173 -2.67 -11.69 30.83
CA SER A 173 -3.80 -12.40 31.43
C SER A 173 -3.83 -12.25 32.94
N GLU A 174 -2.70 -12.46 33.62
CA GLU A 174 -2.56 -12.26 35.06
C GLU A 174 -2.72 -10.79 35.50
N VAL A 175 -2.25 -9.85 34.69
CA VAL A 175 -2.35 -8.40 34.95
C VAL A 175 -3.79 -7.93 34.76
N ILE A 176 -4.48 -8.47 33.72
CA ILE A 176 -5.88 -8.14 33.44
C ILE A 176 -6.82 -8.77 34.48
N GLU A 177 -6.52 -9.97 34.99
CA GLU A 177 -7.24 -10.60 36.09
C GLU A 177 -7.09 -9.80 37.41
N GLN A 178 -5.94 -9.12 37.60
CA GLN A 178 -5.68 -8.24 38.74
C GLN A 178 -6.18 -6.80 38.53
N GLY A 179 -6.82 -6.50 37.39
CA GLY A 179 -7.39 -5.17 37.10
C GLY A 179 -6.36 -4.11 36.72
N LEU A 180 -5.11 -4.48 36.42
CA LEU A 180 -4.03 -3.57 36.03
C LEU A 180 -3.97 -3.44 34.49
N GLU A 181 -3.73 -2.22 33.98
CA GLU A 181 -3.53 -1.96 32.55
C GLU A 181 -2.04 -1.72 32.25
N TYR A 182 -1.45 -2.49 31.33
CA TYR A 182 -0.12 -2.22 30.81
C TYR A 182 -0.13 -0.98 29.93
N ARG A 183 0.56 0.10 30.35
CA ARG A 183 0.67 1.38 29.64
C ARG A 183 2.14 1.80 29.54
N GLU A 184 2.97 1.13 28.74
CA GLU A 184 4.21 1.77 28.32
C GLU A 184 3.89 2.76 27.19
N LYS A 185 4.17 4.06 27.43
CA LYS A 185 4.05 5.12 26.44
C LYS A 185 5.43 5.38 25.86
N ILE A 186 5.53 5.32 24.53
CA ILE A 186 6.73 5.78 23.81
C ILE A 186 6.99 7.23 24.19
N LYS A 187 8.21 7.55 24.61
CA LYS A 187 8.65 8.91 24.92
C LYS A 187 9.20 9.56 23.64
N PHE A 188 9.07 10.86 23.51
CA PHE A 188 9.62 11.62 22.37
C PHE A 188 11.16 11.46 22.25
N SER A 189 11.85 11.11 23.35
CA SER A 189 13.28 10.78 23.37
C SER A 189 13.62 9.55 22.54
N ASP A 190 12.71 8.59 22.42
CA ASP A 190 12.96 7.32 21.76
C ASP A 190 12.99 7.48 20.22
N LEU A 191 12.35 8.54 19.70
CA LEU A 191 12.46 8.93 18.29
C LEU A 191 13.91 9.21 17.88
N LYS A 192 14.72 9.83 18.74
CA LYS A 192 16.13 10.08 18.44
C LYS A 192 16.93 8.77 18.27
N GLU A 193 16.60 7.74 19.03
CA GLU A 193 17.27 6.43 18.92
C GLU A 193 16.87 5.71 17.63
N ILE A 194 15.62 5.80 17.22
CA ILE A 194 15.14 5.26 15.94
C ILE A 194 15.91 5.87 14.76
N PHE A 195 16.14 7.18 14.78
CA PHE A 195 16.90 7.88 13.73
C PHE A 195 18.42 7.78 13.87
N LYS A 196 18.98 7.24 14.97
CA LYS A 196 20.40 6.87 15.05
C LYS A 196 20.69 5.57 14.32
N ASN A 197 19.73 4.67 14.20
CA ASN A 197 19.86 3.44 13.47
C ASN A 197 19.90 3.72 11.96
N LYS A 198 21.06 3.49 11.33
CA LYS A 198 21.29 3.81 9.91
C LYS A 198 20.43 2.94 8.99
N THR A 199 20.21 1.68 9.35
CA THR A 199 19.36 0.77 8.58
C THR A 199 17.89 1.25 8.58
N ASN A 200 17.40 1.83 9.69
CA ASN A 200 16.08 2.46 9.73
C ASN A 200 15.99 3.63 8.75
N ILE A 201 16.97 4.55 8.78
CA ILE A 201 16.99 5.71 7.87
C ILE A 201 16.93 5.25 6.42
N LEU A 202 17.75 4.27 6.04
CA LEU A 202 17.75 3.72 4.69
C LEU A 202 16.43 3.01 4.37
N GLY A 203 15.83 2.32 5.34
CA GLY A 203 14.51 1.69 5.22
C GLY A 203 13.38 2.70 4.99
N PHE A 204 13.47 3.89 5.59
CA PHE A 204 12.51 4.97 5.37
C PHE A 204 12.75 5.66 4.01
N LEU A 205 13.99 5.96 3.68
CA LEU A 205 14.36 6.64 2.43
C LEU A 205 14.00 5.79 1.20
N GLN A 206 14.20 4.47 1.23
CA GLN A 206 13.86 3.60 0.10
C GLN A 206 12.35 3.54 -0.15
N GLY A 207 11.52 3.77 0.87
CA GLY A 207 10.06 3.74 0.77
C GLY A 207 9.54 4.70 -0.31
N ILE A 208 10.12 5.89 -0.43
CA ILE A 208 9.67 6.90 -1.41
C ILE A 208 9.90 6.42 -2.85
N PRO A 209 11.16 6.18 -3.33
CA PRO A 209 11.39 5.73 -4.70
C PRO A 209 10.87 4.30 -4.96
N GLY A 210 10.81 3.44 -3.93
CA GLY A 210 10.26 2.09 -4.05
C GLY A 210 8.76 2.06 -4.28
N SER A 211 8.01 2.97 -3.65
CA SER A 211 6.55 3.02 -3.71
C SER A 211 5.99 3.98 -4.76
N LEU A 212 6.79 4.95 -5.25
CA LEU A 212 6.37 5.88 -6.30
C LEU A 212 5.88 5.14 -7.56
N PRO A 213 6.59 4.12 -8.10
CA PRO A 213 6.09 3.36 -9.25
C PRO A 213 4.76 2.65 -8.97
N TRP A 214 4.52 2.20 -7.74
CA TRP A 214 3.25 1.58 -7.33
C TRP A 214 2.07 2.56 -7.24
N GLY A 215 2.36 3.86 -7.12
CA GLY A 215 1.35 4.90 -7.27
C GLY A 215 1.11 5.27 -8.73
N LEU A 216 2.19 5.38 -9.53
CA LEU A 216 2.16 5.89 -10.88
C LEU A 216 1.73 4.82 -11.91
N ILE A 217 2.40 3.66 -11.94
CA ILE A 217 2.15 2.63 -12.97
C ILE A 217 0.71 2.12 -12.93
N PRO A 218 0.17 1.63 -11.79
CA PRO A 218 -1.22 1.19 -11.77
C PRO A 218 -2.23 2.30 -12.07
N PHE A 219 -1.87 3.56 -11.86
CA PHE A 219 -2.75 4.69 -12.14
C PHE A 219 -2.84 5.01 -13.64
N PHE A 220 -1.72 4.97 -14.37
CA PHE A 220 -1.65 5.38 -15.77
C PHE A 220 -1.50 4.23 -16.78
N ILE A 221 -1.35 2.97 -16.36
CA ILE A 221 -1.09 1.85 -17.27
C ILE A 221 -2.26 1.60 -18.25
N VAL A 222 -3.51 1.77 -17.80
CA VAL A 222 -4.67 1.57 -18.69
C VAL A 222 -4.75 2.66 -19.74
N PRO A 223 -4.77 3.98 -19.41
CA PRO A 223 -4.76 5.01 -20.42
C PRO A 223 -3.49 4.97 -21.32
N PHE A 224 -2.34 4.56 -20.78
CA PHE A 224 -1.14 4.37 -21.58
C PHE A 224 -1.34 3.31 -22.69
N TYR A 225 -1.87 2.14 -22.34
CA TYR A 225 -2.11 1.08 -23.30
C TYR A 225 -3.29 1.39 -24.23
N GLU A 226 -4.33 2.08 -23.74
CA GLU A 226 -5.48 2.47 -24.54
C GLU A 226 -5.13 3.57 -25.58
N LEU A 227 -4.57 4.69 -25.10
CA LEU A 227 -4.33 5.88 -25.95
C LEU A 227 -3.01 5.83 -26.73
N HIS A 228 -1.96 5.22 -26.16
CA HIS A 228 -0.63 5.27 -26.73
C HIS A 228 -0.21 3.96 -27.41
N LYS A 229 -0.77 2.82 -27.00
CA LYS A 229 -0.45 1.51 -27.57
C LYS A 229 -1.58 0.92 -28.41
N GLY A 230 -2.78 1.55 -28.46
CA GLY A 230 -3.90 1.16 -29.30
C GLY A 230 -4.73 -0.03 -28.84
N PHE A 231 -4.49 -0.56 -27.64
CA PHE A 231 -5.29 -1.67 -27.09
C PHE A 231 -6.67 -1.22 -26.64
N SER A 232 -7.65 -2.12 -26.68
CA SER A 232 -8.94 -1.85 -26.07
C SER A 232 -8.80 -1.69 -24.56
N ARG A 233 -9.71 -0.91 -23.94
CA ARG A 233 -9.73 -0.68 -22.48
C ARG A 233 -9.78 -1.98 -21.70
N GLY A 234 -10.56 -2.97 -22.16
CA GLY A 234 -10.64 -4.29 -21.53
C GLY A 234 -9.28 -5.00 -21.52
N MET A 235 -8.56 -5.03 -22.64
CA MET A 235 -7.21 -5.62 -22.75
C MET A 235 -6.22 -4.89 -21.83
N ALA A 236 -6.22 -3.57 -21.83
CA ALA A 236 -5.37 -2.74 -20.97
C ALA A 236 -5.68 -2.98 -19.46
N THR A 237 -6.96 -3.20 -19.13
CA THR A 237 -7.36 -3.54 -17.75
C THR A 237 -6.84 -4.91 -17.34
N ILE A 238 -6.94 -5.93 -18.19
CA ILE A 238 -6.39 -7.27 -17.93
C ILE A 238 -4.88 -7.19 -17.70
N LEU A 239 -4.18 -6.36 -18.45
CA LEU A 239 -2.74 -6.14 -18.30
C LEU A 239 -2.40 -5.55 -16.91
N SER A 240 -3.15 -4.56 -16.46
CA SER A 240 -3.04 -4.01 -15.09
C SER A 240 -3.30 -5.06 -14.01
N LEU A 241 -4.30 -5.96 -14.23
CA LEU A 241 -4.60 -7.05 -13.30
C LEU A 241 -3.44 -8.06 -13.20
N PHE A 242 -2.80 -8.39 -14.32
CA PHE A 242 -1.66 -9.30 -14.34
C PHE A 242 -0.45 -8.73 -13.58
N LEU A 243 -0.23 -7.42 -13.60
CA LEU A 243 0.76 -6.75 -12.74
C LEU A 243 0.45 -7.00 -11.26
N GLY A 244 -0.81 -6.84 -10.86
CA GLY A 244 -1.27 -7.05 -9.48
C GLY A 244 -1.18 -8.52 -9.03
N ILE A 245 -1.57 -9.45 -9.89
CA ILE A 245 -1.44 -10.90 -9.63
C ILE A 245 0.04 -11.26 -9.48
N GLY A 246 0.89 -10.79 -10.38
CA GLY A 246 2.34 -10.96 -10.28
C GLY A 246 2.90 -10.41 -8.98
N ALA A 247 2.46 -9.23 -8.55
CA ALA A 247 2.87 -8.64 -7.29
C ALA A 247 2.49 -9.49 -6.07
N THR A 248 1.31 -10.08 -6.07
CA THR A 248 0.86 -10.99 -5.01
C THR A 248 1.74 -12.23 -4.94
N VAL A 249 1.99 -12.87 -6.08
CA VAL A 249 2.89 -14.03 -6.19
C VAL A 249 4.29 -13.67 -5.73
N GLY A 250 4.84 -12.55 -6.20
CA GLY A 250 6.16 -12.06 -5.81
C GLY A 250 6.28 -11.79 -4.32
N GLY A 251 5.27 -11.19 -3.69
CA GLY A 251 5.23 -10.95 -2.24
C GLY A 251 5.31 -12.24 -1.43
N ILE A 252 4.55 -13.28 -1.82
CA ILE A 252 4.55 -14.59 -1.14
C ILE A 252 5.93 -15.25 -1.25
N PHE A 253 6.45 -15.36 -2.48
CA PHE A 253 7.76 -15.98 -2.72
C PHE A 253 8.89 -15.18 -2.08
N GLY A 254 8.82 -13.84 -2.12
CA GLY A 254 9.79 -12.94 -1.53
C GLY A 254 9.92 -13.13 -0.02
N GLY A 255 8.81 -13.28 0.70
CA GLY A 255 8.80 -13.58 2.12
C GLY A 255 9.47 -14.94 2.43
N TRP A 256 9.06 -15.99 1.72
CA TRP A 256 9.63 -17.32 1.89
C TRP A 256 11.14 -17.39 1.58
N MET A 257 11.58 -16.77 0.49
CA MET A 257 13.01 -16.70 0.14
C MET A 257 13.78 -15.84 1.15
N GLY A 258 13.19 -14.71 1.54
CA GLY A 258 13.79 -13.80 2.52
C GLY A 258 14.07 -14.45 3.86
N ASP A 259 13.13 -15.23 4.38
CA ASP A 259 13.31 -15.98 5.63
C ASP A 259 14.47 -16.98 5.54
N LYS A 260 14.61 -17.70 4.41
CA LYS A 260 15.73 -18.60 4.18
C LYS A 260 17.08 -17.88 4.11
N ILE A 261 17.11 -16.74 3.42
CA ILE A 261 18.33 -15.92 3.28
C ILE A 261 18.70 -15.33 4.64
N TYR A 262 17.75 -14.78 5.37
CA TYR A 262 17.97 -14.18 6.68
C TYR A 262 18.57 -15.19 7.68
N LYS A 263 18.01 -16.40 7.73
CA LYS A 263 18.53 -17.48 8.60
C LYS A 263 19.98 -17.85 8.28
N LYS A 264 20.40 -17.74 7.01
CA LYS A 264 21.77 -18.06 6.60
C LYS A 264 22.72 -16.88 6.82
N SER A 265 22.32 -15.65 6.47
CA SER A 265 23.08 -14.42 6.61
C SER A 265 22.17 -13.20 6.56
N PRO A 266 21.91 -12.53 7.69
CA PRO A 266 21.01 -11.35 7.72
C PRO A 266 21.43 -10.23 6.76
N ARG A 267 22.73 -10.00 6.60
CA ARG A 267 23.29 -8.98 5.71
C ARG A 267 23.04 -9.22 4.23
N MET A 268 22.72 -10.47 3.83
CA MET A 268 22.42 -10.79 2.43
C MET A 268 20.98 -10.44 2.05
N LEU A 269 20.09 -10.16 3.02
CA LEU A 269 18.71 -9.82 2.74
C LEU A 269 18.55 -8.47 2.00
N PRO A 270 19.21 -7.39 2.39
CA PRO A 270 19.26 -6.16 1.58
C PRO A 270 19.83 -6.38 0.17
N VAL A 271 20.85 -7.23 0.02
CA VAL A 271 21.41 -7.54 -1.32
C VAL A 271 20.37 -8.26 -2.19
N PHE A 272 19.68 -9.24 -1.64
CA PHE A 272 18.55 -9.89 -2.31
C PHE A 272 17.52 -8.87 -2.78
N ASN A 273 17.09 -7.96 -1.90
CA ASN A 273 16.13 -6.92 -2.23
C ASN A 273 16.66 -6.02 -3.36
N ALA A 274 17.91 -5.60 -3.29
CA ALA A 274 18.54 -4.77 -4.31
C ALA A 274 18.59 -5.46 -5.67
N VAL A 275 19.03 -6.71 -5.72
CA VAL A 275 19.17 -7.48 -6.95
C VAL A 275 17.79 -7.62 -7.63
N PHE A 276 16.77 -8.01 -6.87
CA PHE A 276 15.46 -8.25 -7.49
C PHE A 276 14.73 -6.97 -7.87
N ILE A 277 14.84 -5.87 -7.10
CA ILE A 277 14.26 -4.60 -7.53
C ILE A 277 14.93 -4.06 -8.79
N LEU A 278 16.25 -4.20 -8.91
CA LEU A 278 16.99 -3.78 -10.11
C LEU A 278 16.73 -4.69 -11.31
N LEU A 279 16.64 -6.01 -11.10
CA LEU A 279 16.25 -6.96 -12.15
C LEU A 279 14.83 -6.68 -12.65
N GLY A 280 13.92 -6.25 -11.79
CA GLY A 280 12.54 -5.91 -12.15
C GLY A 280 12.41 -4.70 -13.08
N VAL A 281 13.43 -3.85 -13.15
CA VAL A 281 13.50 -2.76 -14.14
C VAL A 281 13.51 -3.31 -15.57
N ILE A 282 14.13 -4.48 -15.80
CA ILE A 282 14.26 -5.06 -17.14
C ILE A 282 12.90 -5.43 -17.75
N PRO A 283 12.08 -6.31 -17.15
CA PRO A 283 10.76 -6.61 -17.71
C PRO A 283 9.86 -5.39 -17.70
N GLY A 284 9.98 -4.47 -16.72
CA GLY A 284 9.25 -3.21 -16.72
C GLY A 284 9.61 -2.31 -17.89
N PHE A 285 10.88 -2.20 -18.24
CA PHE A 285 11.34 -1.46 -19.41
C PHE A 285 10.76 -2.03 -20.71
N PHE A 286 10.81 -3.34 -20.90
CA PHE A 286 10.21 -3.99 -22.08
C PHE A 286 8.69 -3.84 -22.09
N LEU A 287 8.02 -4.00 -20.93
CA LEU A 287 6.57 -3.77 -20.82
C LEU A 287 6.16 -2.41 -21.37
N MET A 288 6.89 -1.35 -21.04
CA MET A 288 6.58 0.01 -21.48
C MET A 288 7.11 0.29 -22.91
N GLY A 289 8.17 -0.39 -23.34
CA GLY A 289 8.91 -0.08 -24.58
C GLY A 289 8.38 -0.74 -25.84
N LEU A 290 7.62 -1.84 -25.72
CA LEU A 290 7.10 -2.56 -26.88
C LEU A 290 6.12 -1.70 -27.69
N ASN A 291 6.25 -1.75 -29.01
CA ASN A 291 5.37 -1.07 -29.94
C ASN A 291 4.48 -2.08 -30.68
N TYR A 292 3.26 -1.66 -30.96
CA TYR A 292 2.22 -2.47 -31.57
C TYR A 292 1.64 -1.72 -32.77
N GLY A 293 0.87 -2.40 -33.62
CA GLY A 293 0.12 -1.75 -34.69
C GLY A 293 -1.01 -0.84 -34.15
N SER A 294 -1.74 -0.23 -35.05
CA SER A 294 -2.82 0.73 -34.72
C SER A 294 -4.04 0.07 -34.04
N ASP A 295 -4.20 -1.25 -34.18
CA ASP A 295 -5.32 -2.01 -33.58
C ASP A 295 -4.82 -3.40 -33.16
N PRO A 296 -4.08 -3.51 -32.05
CA PRO A 296 -3.51 -4.77 -31.63
C PRO A 296 -4.60 -5.72 -31.11
N GLY A 297 -4.55 -6.96 -31.57
CA GLY A 297 -5.47 -8.01 -31.17
C GLY A 297 -5.03 -8.76 -29.91
N TRP A 298 -5.73 -9.86 -29.61
CA TRP A 298 -5.42 -10.69 -28.43
C TRP A 298 -4.05 -11.37 -28.51
N ASN A 299 -3.55 -11.66 -29.70
CA ASN A 299 -2.23 -12.30 -29.86
C ASN A 299 -1.10 -11.36 -29.47
N GLU A 300 -1.23 -10.07 -29.77
CA GLU A 300 -0.25 -9.04 -29.39
C GLU A 300 -0.27 -8.75 -27.88
N LEU A 301 -1.36 -9.08 -27.18
CA LEU A 301 -1.49 -8.89 -25.73
C LEU A 301 -0.66 -9.90 -24.93
N ILE A 302 -0.35 -11.09 -25.48
CA ILE A 302 0.32 -12.18 -24.74
C ILE A 302 1.66 -11.71 -24.18
N LEU A 303 2.49 -11.08 -25.00
CA LEU A 303 3.82 -10.64 -24.59
C LEU A 303 3.79 -9.55 -23.51
N PRO A 304 2.96 -8.49 -23.61
CA PRO A 304 2.75 -7.53 -22.50
C PRO A 304 2.23 -8.19 -21.22
N LEU A 305 1.35 -9.20 -21.30
CA LEU A 305 0.86 -9.91 -20.12
C LEU A 305 2.00 -10.63 -19.38
N ILE A 306 2.90 -11.29 -20.14
CA ILE A 306 4.07 -11.96 -19.58
C ILE A 306 4.97 -10.93 -18.89
N PHE A 307 5.31 -9.82 -19.56
CA PHE A 307 6.14 -8.78 -18.95
C PHE A 307 5.47 -8.09 -17.76
N SER A 308 4.15 -7.86 -17.80
CA SER A 308 3.39 -7.29 -16.70
C SER A 308 3.45 -8.21 -15.48
N PHE A 309 3.16 -9.49 -15.65
CA PHE A 309 3.25 -10.50 -14.60
C PHE A 309 4.68 -10.61 -14.05
N CYS A 310 5.69 -10.76 -14.90
CA CYS A 310 7.10 -10.84 -14.49
C CYS A 310 7.56 -9.58 -13.74
N THR A 311 7.19 -8.39 -14.21
CA THR A 311 7.47 -7.13 -13.50
C THR A 311 6.85 -7.17 -12.11
N GLY A 312 5.56 -7.48 -12.02
CA GLY A 312 4.86 -7.59 -10.74
C GLY A 312 5.53 -8.55 -9.78
N VAL A 313 5.87 -9.78 -10.23
CA VAL A 313 6.57 -10.77 -9.41
C VAL A 313 7.90 -10.23 -8.90
N VAL A 314 8.76 -9.78 -9.81
CA VAL A 314 10.16 -9.48 -9.49
C VAL A 314 10.29 -8.25 -8.57
N VAL A 315 9.54 -7.16 -8.85
CA VAL A 315 9.62 -5.94 -8.03
C VAL A 315 8.92 -6.07 -6.67
N SER A 316 8.10 -7.11 -6.47
CA SER A 316 7.40 -7.32 -5.20
C SER A 316 8.12 -8.26 -4.24
N LEU A 317 9.13 -9.02 -4.72
CA LEU A 317 9.96 -9.88 -3.86
C LEU A 317 10.57 -9.15 -2.65
N PRO A 318 11.03 -7.89 -2.75
CA PRO A 318 11.59 -7.13 -1.62
C PRO A 318 10.56 -6.71 -0.57
N ALA A 319 9.29 -6.57 -0.91
CA ALA A 319 8.27 -5.92 -0.07
C ALA A 319 8.08 -6.53 1.34
N PRO A 320 8.02 -7.85 1.55
CA PRO A 320 7.95 -8.43 2.90
C PRO A 320 9.28 -8.31 3.64
N ASN A 321 10.40 -8.31 2.93
CA ASN A 321 11.73 -8.39 3.50
C ASN A 321 12.17 -7.10 4.19
N ILE A 322 11.78 -5.94 3.69
CA ILE A 322 12.09 -4.66 4.37
C ILE A 322 11.43 -4.62 5.75
N LYS A 323 10.21 -5.14 5.88
CA LYS A 323 9.53 -5.23 7.17
C LYS A 323 10.29 -6.14 8.13
N SER A 324 10.77 -7.30 7.66
CA SER A 324 11.62 -8.20 8.45
C SER A 324 12.93 -7.54 8.87
N ILE A 325 13.59 -6.79 7.98
CA ILE A 325 14.80 -6.03 8.32
C ILE A 325 14.51 -5.05 9.45
N LEU A 326 13.46 -4.22 9.32
CA LEU A 326 13.10 -3.22 10.32
C LEU A 326 12.71 -3.83 11.67
N ILE A 327 12.03 -4.99 11.70
CA ILE A 327 11.77 -5.73 12.94
C ILE A 327 13.07 -6.14 13.62
N ASN A 328 14.01 -6.65 12.84
CA ASN A 328 15.18 -7.35 13.36
C ASN A 328 16.30 -6.41 13.81
N VAL A 329 16.33 -5.14 13.35
CA VAL A 329 17.30 -4.13 13.80
C VAL A 329 16.77 -3.21 14.90
N ASN A 330 15.55 -3.44 15.39
CA ASN A 330 14.92 -2.59 16.40
C ASN A 330 14.43 -3.39 17.61
N PRO A 331 14.56 -2.85 18.84
CA PRO A 331 14.00 -3.46 20.03
C PRO A 331 12.47 -3.48 19.95
N PRO A 332 11.81 -4.43 20.63
CA PRO A 332 10.36 -4.65 20.56
C PRO A 332 9.54 -3.38 20.76
N GLU A 333 9.92 -2.55 21.74
CA GLU A 333 9.25 -1.31 22.12
C GLU A 333 9.28 -0.22 21.03
N HIS A 334 10.25 -0.25 20.11
CA HIS A 334 10.39 0.74 19.02
C HIS A 334 9.69 0.31 17.73
N ARG A 335 9.38 -0.98 17.57
CA ARG A 335 8.87 -1.57 16.31
C ARG A 335 7.63 -0.88 15.78
N GLY A 336 6.66 -0.57 16.66
CA GLY A 336 5.43 0.13 16.27
C GLY A 336 5.68 1.48 15.60
N THR A 337 6.54 2.31 16.21
CA THR A 337 6.90 3.63 15.68
C THR A 337 7.70 3.53 14.39
N VAL A 338 8.66 2.58 14.33
CA VAL A 338 9.43 2.33 13.10
C VAL A 338 8.53 1.94 11.94
N PHE A 339 7.55 1.06 12.17
CA PHE A 339 6.56 0.71 11.14
C PHE A 339 5.67 1.87 10.74
N SER A 340 5.27 2.71 11.69
CA SER A 340 4.45 3.89 11.38
C SER A 340 5.21 4.86 10.48
N ILE A 341 6.49 5.12 10.76
CA ILE A 341 7.33 5.98 9.92
C ILE A 341 7.54 5.35 8.54
N HIS A 342 7.83 4.04 8.47
CA HIS A 342 7.98 3.34 7.21
C HIS A 342 6.71 3.39 6.37
N ASN A 343 5.55 3.11 6.95
CA ASN A 343 4.26 3.19 6.26
C ASN A 343 3.95 4.60 5.78
N LEU A 344 4.33 5.63 6.54
CA LEU A 344 4.17 7.01 6.11
C LEU A 344 5.03 7.32 4.88
N THR A 345 6.32 6.97 4.88
CA THR A 345 7.21 7.19 3.73
C THR A 345 6.78 6.40 2.49
N ASP A 346 6.33 5.16 2.67
CA ASP A 346 5.77 4.30 1.62
C ASP A 346 4.49 4.92 1.03
N SER A 347 3.57 5.38 1.88
CA SER A 347 2.33 6.03 1.46
C SER A 347 2.58 7.38 0.77
N LEU A 348 3.58 8.15 1.22
CA LEU A 348 3.98 9.39 0.56
C LEU A 348 4.54 9.11 -0.84
N GLY A 349 5.43 8.13 -0.98
CA GLY A 349 5.96 7.72 -2.28
C GLY A 349 4.82 7.33 -3.24
N ARG A 350 3.93 6.45 -2.79
CA ARG A 350 2.77 6.00 -3.57
C ARG A 350 1.80 7.15 -3.89
N GLY A 351 1.54 8.02 -2.93
CA GLY A 351 0.62 9.14 -3.07
C GLY A 351 1.12 10.23 -4.04
N VAL A 352 2.42 10.47 -4.07
CA VAL A 352 3.04 11.44 -4.99
C VAL A 352 3.09 10.90 -6.43
N GLY A 353 3.04 9.58 -6.62
CA GLY A 353 3.09 8.93 -7.94
C GLY A 353 2.11 9.51 -8.97
N PRO A 354 0.79 9.52 -8.70
CA PRO A 354 -0.20 10.07 -9.63
C PRO A 354 0.00 11.56 -9.94
N LEU A 355 0.44 12.36 -8.97
CA LEU A 355 0.71 13.79 -9.17
C LEU A 355 1.88 14.00 -10.13
N ILE A 356 3.02 13.37 -9.87
CA ILE A 356 4.20 13.44 -10.75
C ILE A 356 3.85 12.85 -12.12
N GLY A 357 3.16 11.71 -12.14
CA GLY A 357 2.75 11.05 -13.38
C GLY A 357 1.87 11.93 -14.25
N GLY A 358 0.84 12.55 -13.67
CA GLY A 358 -0.05 13.46 -14.41
C GLY A 358 0.70 14.65 -14.99
N PHE A 359 1.58 15.28 -14.22
CA PHE A 359 2.42 16.37 -14.70
C PHE A 359 3.37 15.93 -15.83
N LEU A 360 4.01 14.76 -15.69
CA LEU A 360 4.91 14.22 -16.70
C LEU A 360 4.16 13.80 -17.97
N VAL A 361 2.95 13.25 -17.87
CA VAL A 361 2.13 12.90 -19.05
C VAL A 361 1.84 14.13 -19.88
N VAL A 362 1.43 15.23 -19.24
CA VAL A 362 1.14 16.50 -19.93
C VAL A 362 2.40 17.13 -20.54
N SER A 363 3.55 17.07 -19.84
CA SER A 363 4.77 17.75 -20.27
C SER A 363 5.66 16.94 -21.21
N GLN A 364 5.74 15.60 -21.02
CA GLN A 364 6.67 14.70 -21.73
C GLN A 364 5.96 13.54 -22.44
N GLY A 365 4.66 13.37 -22.21
CA GLY A 365 3.85 12.30 -22.77
C GLY A 365 3.94 10.98 -21.99
N TYR A 366 3.03 10.06 -22.31
CA TYR A 366 2.87 8.77 -21.61
C TYR A 366 4.11 7.89 -21.61
N GLN A 367 4.82 7.80 -22.74
CA GLN A 367 5.97 6.89 -22.88
C GLN A 367 7.09 7.23 -21.90
N TRP A 368 7.48 8.51 -21.82
CA TRP A 368 8.51 8.97 -20.89
C TRP A 368 8.09 8.86 -19.43
N THR A 369 6.82 9.12 -19.15
CA THR A 369 6.25 8.99 -17.80
C THR A 369 6.35 7.54 -17.30
N MET A 370 6.04 6.57 -18.16
CA MET A 370 6.14 5.15 -17.79
C MET A 370 7.58 4.70 -17.60
N TYR A 371 8.52 5.16 -18.43
CA TYR A 371 9.94 4.90 -18.22
C TYR A 371 10.45 5.52 -16.93
N PHE A 372 10.08 6.77 -16.64
CA PHE A 372 10.42 7.41 -15.36
C PHE A 372 9.95 6.57 -14.17
N ALA A 373 8.73 6.06 -14.22
CA ALA A 373 8.20 5.20 -13.16
C ALA A 373 9.04 3.93 -12.97
N VAL A 374 9.38 3.24 -14.05
CA VAL A 374 10.20 2.02 -14.00
C VAL A 374 11.60 2.32 -13.46
N PHE A 375 12.22 3.42 -13.91
CA PHE A 375 13.56 3.80 -13.46
C PHE A 375 13.60 4.33 -12.02
N ALA A 376 12.48 4.76 -11.43
CA ALA A 376 12.41 5.14 -10.03
C ALA A 376 12.70 3.97 -9.07
N TRP A 377 12.64 2.71 -9.53
CA TRP A 377 13.12 1.57 -8.74
C TRP A 377 14.64 1.51 -8.62
N ILE A 378 15.41 2.16 -9.51
CA ILE A 378 16.89 2.14 -9.46
C ILE A 378 17.42 2.79 -8.16
N PRO A 379 17.03 4.02 -7.78
CA PRO A 379 17.42 4.59 -6.50
C PRO A 379 17.04 3.70 -5.30
N CYS A 380 15.87 3.06 -5.34
CA CYS A 380 15.45 2.12 -4.31
C CYS A 380 16.43 0.94 -4.19
N GLY A 381 16.82 0.33 -5.32
CA GLY A 381 17.81 -0.75 -5.36
C GLY A 381 19.17 -0.33 -4.82
N LEU A 382 19.64 0.88 -5.17
CA LEU A 382 20.90 1.43 -4.66
C LEU A 382 20.88 1.67 -3.14
N ILE A 383 19.75 2.13 -2.59
CA ILE A 383 19.57 2.30 -1.14
C ILE A 383 19.63 0.94 -0.44
N TYR A 384 19.03 -0.11 -1.00
CA TYR A 384 19.16 -1.47 -0.46
C TYR A 384 20.60 -1.98 -0.50
N LEU A 385 21.37 -1.70 -1.55
CA LEU A 385 22.82 -2.04 -1.57
C LEU A 385 23.58 -1.31 -0.48
N TRP A 386 23.24 -0.07 -0.20
CA TRP A 386 23.87 0.67 0.89
C TRP A 386 23.54 0.09 2.26
N MET A 387 22.31 -0.39 2.44
CA MET A 387 21.84 -1.02 3.68
C MET A 387 22.66 -2.28 4.05
N TYR A 388 23.26 -2.97 3.07
CA TYR A 388 24.21 -4.07 3.31
C TYR A 388 25.38 -3.67 4.24
N ARG A 389 25.82 -2.40 4.21
CA ARG A 389 26.93 -1.89 5.02
C ARG A 389 26.51 -1.51 6.44
N THR A 390 25.25 -1.34 6.71
CA THR A 390 24.76 -0.82 8.00
C THR A 390 24.14 -1.89 8.87
N ILE A 391 23.54 -2.91 8.28
CA ILE A 391 22.69 -3.89 8.97
C ILE A 391 23.42 -4.67 10.07
N ASP A 392 24.66 -5.09 9.84
CA ASP A 392 25.43 -5.86 10.84
C ASP A 392 25.71 -5.01 12.09
N ASN A 393 26.15 -3.75 11.91
CA ASN A 393 26.42 -2.83 13.02
C ASN A 393 25.15 -2.55 13.85
N ASP A 394 24.01 -2.38 13.18
CA ASP A 394 22.74 -2.11 13.85
C ASP A 394 22.21 -3.36 14.58
N LEU A 395 22.42 -4.57 14.01
CA LEU A 395 22.12 -5.83 14.68
C LEU A 395 22.99 -6.04 15.93
N ASP A 396 24.29 -5.75 15.86
CA ASP A 396 25.21 -5.90 17.00
C ASP A 396 24.88 -4.86 18.10
N THR A 397 24.51 -3.66 17.71
CA THR A 397 24.01 -2.62 18.64
C THR A 397 22.77 -3.08 19.37
N LEU A 398 21.79 -3.67 18.67
CA LEU A 398 20.59 -4.24 19.25
C LEU A 398 20.91 -5.38 20.22
N ARG A 399 21.78 -6.32 19.81
CA ARG A 399 22.20 -7.43 20.67
C ARG A 399 22.84 -6.94 21.97
N GLY A 400 23.73 -5.95 21.88
CA GLY A 400 24.34 -5.30 23.04
C GLY A 400 23.33 -4.58 23.95
N TYR A 401 22.31 -3.94 23.36
CA TYR A 401 21.21 -3.33 24.12
C TYR A 401 20.39 -4.38 24.88
N LEU A 402 19.97 -5.44 24.20
CA LEU A 402 19.15 -6.50 24.80
C LEU A 402 19.92 -7.27 25.89
N LYS A 403 21.23 -7.49 25.70
CA LYS A 403 22.08 -8.13 26.74
C LYS A 403 22.14 -7.29 28.01
N ARG A 404 22.39 -5.98 27.90
CA ARG A 404 22.39 -5.06 29.06
C ARG A 404 21.04 -4.99 29.78
N LYS A 405 19.93 -5.02 29.01
CA LYS A 405 18.57 -5.02 29.57
C LYS A 405 18.30 -6.31 30.35
N ARG A 406 18.71 -7.47 29.78
CA ARG A 406 18.61 -8.77 30.45
C ARG A 406 19.40 -8.81 31.75
N GLU A 407 20.65 -8.29 31.75
CA GLU A 407 21.51 -8.27 32.96
C GLU A 407 20.87 -7.42 34.07
N LYS A 408 20.21 -6.32 33.72
CA LYS A 408 19.46 -5.50 34.70
C LYS A 408 18.23 -6.18 35.27
N ILE A 409 17.53 -7.00 34.51
CA ILE A 409 16.31 -7.71 34.94
C ILE A 409 16.70 -8.92 35.83
N ILE A 410 17.77 -9.63 35.49
CA ILE A 410 18.23 -10.82 36.25
C ILE A 410 18.99 -10.39 37.51
N GLY A 411 19.60 -9.21 37.52
CA GLY A 411 20.31 -8.66 38.69
C GLY A 411 19.39 -7.96 39.70
N MET A 412 18.07 -7.91 39.44
CA MET A 412 17.05 -7.53 40.39
C MET A 412 16.41 -8.81 41.01
#